data_f7b44965112d8c502f1c30a10aa09747
#
_entry.id   f7b44965112d8c502f1c30a10aa09747
#
_cell.length_a   1.000
_cell.length_b   1.000
_cell.length_c   1.000
_cell.angle_alpha   90.00
_cell.angle_beta   90.00
_cell.angle_gamma   90.00
#
_symmetry.space_group_name_H-M   'P 1'
#
loop_
_entity.id
_entity.type
_entity.pdbx_description
1 polymer ?
#
loop_
_entity_poly.entity_id
_entity_poly.type
_entity_poly.pdbx_seq_one_letter_code
_entity_poly.pdbx_strand_id
1 'polypeptide(L)'
;YRFRNQLLDNEYDVSSKIKEIREEFIAHILGSAGIYEGLPEEDYNLETLAELLKEEINTEIEIDSLKALEYEKLYEYILNGVATAYEEKMSVLDEKTRAEIERELYLRELDNAWRDHLYAMDGMKTGIRLRAYNQKDPLVEYKKEAYNLFTELTQSLKLNVVKTLQIIQFKMESAEEEAARFAEELAQRQKAQEEMMQFNLSDNDNEAVSAKKPARNEPCPCGSGKKYKQCCGKSGPKKGAFAS
;
A
#
# COMPACT_ATOMS: atom_id res chain seq x y z
N TYR A 1 -11.93 10.05 11.14
CA TYR A 1 -12.87 8.96 10.84
C TYR A 1 -13.90 9.35 9.77
N ARG A 2 -14.54 10.52 9.84
CA ARG A 2 -15.57 10.92 8.85
C ARG A 2 -14.99 10.96 7.43
N PHE A 3 -13.85 11.62 7.25
CA PHE A 3 -13.20 11.74 5.95
C PHE A 3 -12.76 10.37 5.38
N ARG A 4 -12.20 9.50 6.22
CA ARG A 4 -11.87 8.13 5.78
C ARG A 4 -13.10 7.36 5.32
N ASN A 5 -14.22 7.50 6.01
CA ASN A 5 -15.48 6.87 5.60
C ASN A 5 -16.03 7.48 4.30
N GLN A 6 -15.84 8.78 4.05
CA GLN A 6 -16.16 9.39 2.76
C GLN A 6 -15.29 8.83 1.63
N LEU A 7 -13.98 8.65 1.86
CA LEU A 7 -13.10 8.02 0.87
C LEU A 7 -13.46 6.55 0.56
N LEU A 8 -14.10 5.85 1.48
CA LEU A 8 -14.60 4.48 1.27
C LEU A 8 -15.92 4.45 0.48
N ASP A 9 -16.61 5.57 0.37
CA ASP A 9 -17.82 5.70 -0.41
C ASP A 9 -17.47 5.89 -1.89
N ASN A 10 -18.00 5.03 -2.75
CA ASN A 10 -17.74 5.08 -4.19
C ASN A 10 -18.38 6.30 -4.88
N GLU A 11 -19.35 6.93 -4.26
CA GLU A 11 -20.02 8.12 -4.78
C GLU A 11 -19.26 9.42 -4.42
N TYR A 12 -18.29 9.36 -3.49
CA TYR A 12 -17.50 10.53 -3.11
C TYR A 12 -16.55 10.96 -4.21
N ASP A 13 -16.63 12.24 -4.60
CA ASP A 13 -15.77 12.86 -5.60
C ASP A 13 -14.37 13.16 -5.02
N VAL A 14 -13.48 12.18 -5.15
CA VAL A 14 -12.10 12.27 -4.70
C VAL A 14 -11.30 13.22 -5.60
N SER A 15 -11.60 13.25 -6.91
CA SER A 15 -10.88 14.07 -7.88
C SER A 15 -11.02 15.56 -7.60
N SER A 16 -12.22 16.03 -7.23
CA SER A 16 -12.42 17.41 -6.76
C SER A 16 -11.61 17.73 -5.52
N LYS A 17 -11.53 16.78 -4.57
CA LYS A 17 -10.71 16.98 -3.36
C LYS A 17 -9.21 17.04 -3.68
N ILE A 18 -8.74 16.25 -4.63
CA ILE A 18 -7.35 16.29 -5.09
C ILE A 18 -7.01 17.63 -5.75
N LYS A 19 -7.92 18.21 -6.51
CA LYS A 19 -7.74 19.56 -7.09
C LYS A 19 -7.56 20.61 -6.00
N GLU A 20 -8.43 20.62 -4.99
CA GLU A 20 -8.34 21.54 -3.84
C GLU A 20 -6.99 21.42 -3.11
N ILE A 21 -6.54 20.20 -2.79
CA ILE A 21 -5.27 20.03 -2.08
C ILE A 21 -4.05 20.31 -2.97
N ARG A 22 -4.17 20.22 -4.30
CA ARG A 22 -3.12 20.63 -5.24
C ARG A 22 -2.91 22.14 -5.19
N GLU A 23 -3.98 22.91 -5.11
CA GLU A 23 -3.90 24.37 -4.91
C GLU A 23 -3.16 24.72 -3.62
N GLU A 24 -3.51 24.06 -2.51
CA GLU A 24 -2.81 24.23 -1.22
C GLU A 24 -1.33 23.79 -1.32
N PHE A 25 -1.04 22.73 -2.06
CA PHE A 25 0.33 22.25 -2.27
C PHE A 25 1.18 23.28 -3.01
N ILE A 26 0.69 23.87 -4.09
CA ILE A 26 1.43 24.91 -4.83
C ILE A 26 1.65 26.15 -3.97
N ALA A 27 0.65 26.60 -3.22
CA ALA A 27 0.81 27.69 -2.27
C ALA A 27 1.90 27.39 -1.21
N HIS A 28 1.97 26.13 -0.74
CA HIS A 28 2.99 25.69 0.20
C HIS A 28 4.39 25.69 -0.43
N ILE A 29 4.55 25.22 -1.66
CA ILE A 29 5.84 25.22 -2.37
C ILE A 29 6.34 26.65 -2.59
N LEU A 30 5.46 27.56 -3.05
CA LEU A 30 5.82 28.98 -3.20
C LEU A 30 6.26 29.60 -1.87
N GLY A 31 5.52 29.34 -0.79
CA GLY A 31 5.90 29.81 0.55
C GLY A 31 7.24 29.23 1.03
N SER A 32 7.54 27.97 0.70
CA SER A 32 8.81 27.31 1.02
C SER A 32 10.00 27.90 0.25
N ALA A 33 9.74 28.37 -0.99
CA ALA A 33 10.71 29.12 -1.78
C ALA A 33 10.87 30.58 -1.32
N GLY A 34 10.10 31.02 -0.31
CA GLY A 34 10.09 32.40 0.17
C GLY A 34 9.31 33.35 -0.71
N ILE A 35 8.45 32.85 -1.60
CA ILE A 35 7.64 33.65 -2.53
C ILE A 35 6.22 33.78 -1.95
N TYR A 36 5.80 35.00 -1.68
CA TYR A 36 4.48 35.30 -1.10
C TYR A 36 3.88 36.57 -1.73
N GLU A 37 2.60 36.71 -1.58
CA GLU A 37 1.86 37.87 -2.09
C GLU A 37 2.42 39.19 -1.56
N GLY A 38 2.70 40.13 -2.45
CA GLY A 38 3.28 41.44 -2.13
C GLY A 38 4.81 41.49 -2.09
N LEU A 39 5.51 40.37 -2.33
CA LEU A 39 6.97 40.40 -2.54
C LEU A 39 7.24 40.98 -3.95
N PRO A 40 8.27 41.88 -4.11
CA PRO A 40 8.70 42.31 -5.44
C PRO A 40 9.20 41.14 -6.30
N GLU A 41 8.89 41.15 -7.58
CA GLU A 41 9.25 40.07 -8.53
C GLU A 41 10.76 39.85 -8.61
N GLU A 42 11.57 40.94 -8.39
CA GLU A 42 13.03 40.91 -8.41
C GLU A 42 13.61 40.08 -7.22
N ASP A 43 12.84 39.94 -6.14
CA ASP A 43 13.22 39.20 -4.94
C ASP A 43 12.78 37.74 -4.94
N TYR A 44 12.13 37.26 -6.00
CA TYR A 44 11.68 35.87 -6.10
C TYR A 44 12.87 34.92 -6.23
N ASN A 45 12.96 33.95 -5.35
CA ASN A 45 13.95 32.88 -5.43
C ASN A 45 13.46 31.76 -6.38
N LEU A 46 13.50 32.05 -7.68
CA LEU A 46 13.02 31.14 -8.72
C LEU A 46 13.89 29.87 -8.85
N GLU A 47 15.17 29.93 -8.48
CA GLU A 47 16.07 28.78 -8.50
C GLU A 47 15.64 27.77 -7.42
N THR A 48 15.42 28.22 -6.18
CA THR A 48 14.91 27.38 -5.09
C THR A 48 13.53 26.83 -5.42
N LEU A 49 12.66 27.61 -6.07
CA LEU A 49 11.36 27.16 -6.52
C LEU A 49 11.47 26.00 -7.54
N ALA A 50 12.36 26.14 -8.52
CA ALA A 50 12.58 25.11 -9.54
C ALA A 50 13.17 23.82 -8.91
N GLU A 51 14.10 23.95 -7.96
CA GLU A 51 14.64 22.82 -7.21
C GLU A 51 13.56 22.10 -6.41
N LEU A 52 12.73 22.84 -5.66
CA LEU A 52 11.63 22.27 -4.90
C LEU A 52 10.61 21.53 -5.78
N LEU A 53 10.23 22.11 -6.91
CA LEU A 53 9.31 21.47 -7.84
C LEU A 53 9.90 20.19 -8.45
N LYS A 54 11.20 20.20 -8.73
CA LYS A 54 11.89 19.01 -9.23
C LYS A 54 12.00 17.91 -8.16
N GLU A 55 12.39 18.27 -6.95
CA GLU A 55 12.54 17.31 -5.84
C GLU A 55 11.20 16.72 -5.38
N GLU A 56 10.17 17.58 -5.26
CA GLU A 56 8.91 17.21 -4.65
C GLU A 56 7.95 16.49 -5.58
N ILE A 57 7.93 16.88 -6.87
CA ILE A 57 6.96 16.38 -7.85
C ILE A 57 7.59 16.01 -9.20
N ASN A 58 8.91 16.01 -9.29
CA ASN A 58 9.67 15.70 -10.51
C ASN A 58 9.21 16.53 -11.72
N THR A 59 8.88 17.80 -11.49
CA THR A 59 8.44 18.73 -12.54
C THR A 59 9.55 19.74 -12.83
N GLU A 60 9.99 19.80 -14.08
CA GLU A 60 10.97 20.78 -14.54
C GLU A 60 10.23 21.99 -15.14
N ILE A 61 10.63 23.19 -14.71
CA ILE A 61 10.06 24.45 -15.20
C ILE A 61 11.19 25.36 -15.71
N GLU A 62 10.95 26.02 -16.83
CA GLU A 62 11.88 27.01 -17.39
C GLU A 62 11.82 28.30 -16.57
N ILE A 63 12.90 28.61 -15.85
CA ILE A 63 13.02 29.79 -14.98
C ILE A 63 12.83 31.09 -15.76
N ASP A 64 13.29 31.13 -17.03
CA ASP A 64 13.19 32.34 -17.85
C ASP A 64 11.76 32.77 -18.14
N SER A 65 10.83 31.83 -18.20
CA SER A 65 9.39 32.10 -18.38
C SER A 65 8.72 32.66 -17.12
N LEU A 66 9.35 32.55 -15.97
CA LEU A 66 8.79 32.96 -14.67
C LEU A 66 9.24 34.36 -14.22
N LYS A 67 10.34 34.90 -14.77
CA LYS A 67 11.01 36.12 -14.29
C LYS A 67 10.19 37.42 -14.33
N ALA A 68 9.09 37.44 -15.07
CA ALA A 68 8.28 38.65 -15.27
C ALA A 68 6.82 38.43 -14.81
N LEU A 69 6.57 37.45 -13.98
CA LEU A 69 5.21 37.12 -13.54
C LEU A 69 4.97 37.62 -12.12
N GLU A 70 3.90 38.40 -11.95
CA GLU A 70 3.34 38.74 -10.63
C GLU A 70 2.91 37.45 -9.90
N TYR A 71 2.81 37.50 -8.58
CA TYR A 71 2.52 36.35 -7.73
C TYR A 71 1.31 35.52 -8.22
N GLU A 72 0.18 36.17 -8.52
CA GLU A 72 -1.03 35.46 -8.98
C GLU A 72 -0.80 34.72 -10.31
N LYS A 73 -0.13 35.37 -11.26
CA LYS A 73 0.18 34.77 -12.56
C LYS A 73 1.21 33.65 -12.44
N LEU A 74 2.19 33.81 -11.57
CA LEU A 74 3.17 32.77 -11.25
C LEU A 74 2.49 31.55 -10.62
N TYR A 75 1.62 31.76 -9.63
CA TYR A 75 0.83 30.72 -9.00
C TYR A 75 -0.03 29.97 -10.01
N GLU A 76 -0.81 30.69 -10.85
CA GLU A 76 -1.65 30.09 -11.88
C GLU A 76 -0.83 29.32 -12.92
N TYR A 77 0.31 29.86 -13.34
CA TYR A 77 1.19 29.21 -14.30
C TYR A 77 1.68 27.86 -13.79
N ILE A 78 2.17 27.80 -12.53
CA ILE A 78 2.65 26.58 -11.93
C ILE A 78 1.50 25.60 -11.69
N LEU A 79 0.38 26.06 -11.15
CA LEU A 79 -0.80 25.24 -10.91
C LEU A 79 -1.30 24.59 -12.21
N ASN A 80 -1.42 25.36 -13.28
CA ASN A 80 -1.86 24.86 -14.58
C ASN A 80 -0.85 23.87 -15.17
N GLY A 81 0.45 24.15 -15.06
CA GLY A 81 1.50 23.24 -15.53
C GLY A 81 1.45 21.88 -14.82
N VAL A 82 1.37 21.90 -13.50
CA VAL A 82 1.25 20.68 -12.67
C VAL A 82 -0.07 19.93 -12.93
N ALA A 83 -1.17 20.68 -13.10
CA ALA A 83 -2.47 20.09 -13.41
C ALA A 83 -2.48 19.45 -14.80
N THR A 84 -1.93 20.12 -15.81
CA THR A 84 -1.86 19.59 -17.18
C THR A 84 -1.02 18.32 -17.24
N ALA A 85 0.18 18.31 -16.64
CA ALA A 85 1.03 17.13 -16.58
C ALA A 85 0.33 15.96 -15.87
N TYR A 86 -0.46 16.24 -14.84
CA TYR A 86 -1.26 15.23 -14.16
C TYR A 86 -2.39 14.69 -15.07
N GLU A 87 -3.15 15.57 -15.73
CA GLU A 87 -4.25 15.17 -16.63
C GLU A 87 -3.74 14.36 -17.83
N GLU A 88 -2.63 14.76 -18.44
CA GLU A 88 -1.98 14.01 -19.52
C GLU A 88 -1.63 12.59 -19.07
N LYS A 89 -1.02 12.47 -17.90
CA LYS A 89 -0.68 11.17 -17.32
C LYS A 89 -1.91 10.30 -17.03
N MET A 90 -2.98 10.90 -16.50
CA MET A 90 -4.22 10.20 -16.17
C MET A 90 -5.11 9.93 -17.39
N SER A 91 -4.89 10.60 -18.52
CA SER A 91 -5.68 10.43 -19.76
C SER A 91 -5.61 9.03 -20.36
N VAL A 92 -4.61 8.25 -19.98
CA VAL A 92 -4.45 6.84 -20.39
C VAL A 92 -5.46 5.90 -19.73
N LEU A 93 -6.09 6.37 -18.63
CA LEU A 93 -7.02 5.59 -17.82
C LEU A 93 -8.46 6.06 -18.09
N ASP A 94 -9.39 5.13 -17.99
CA ASP A 94 -10.81 5.47 -17.94
C ASP A 94 -11.16 6.17 -16.62
N GLU A 95 -12.22 6.97 -16.62
CA GLU A 95 -12.62 7.81 -15.49
C GLU A 95 -12.85 7.00 -14.20
N LYS A 96 -13.41 5.80 -14.33
CA LYS A 96 -13.67 4.92 -13.19
C LYS A 96 -12.37 4.41 -12.56
N THR A 97 -11.46 3.88 -13.37
CA THR A 97 -10.15 3.39 -12.93
C THR A 97 -9.32 4.51 -12.33
N ARG A 98 -9.37 5.72 -12.92
CA ARG A 98 -8.74 6.91 -12.36
C ARG A 98 -9.24 7.21 -10.95
N ALA A 99 -10.56 7.27 -10.75
CA ALA A 99 -11.16 7.55 -9.45
C ALA A 99 -10.84 6.46 -8.41
N GLU A 100 -10.77 5.19 -8.84
CA GLU A 100 -10.37 4.07 -7.97
C GLU A 100 -8.91 4.21 -7.52
N ILE A 101 -7.98 4.53 -8.42
CA ILE A 101 -6.56 4.73 -8.12
C ILE A 101 -6.38 5.94 -7.20
N GLU A 102 -6.99 7.07 -7.50
CA GLU A 102 -6.94 8.28 -6.67
C GLU A 102 -7.42 7.99 -5.24
N ARG A 103 -8.51 7.24 -5.11
CA ARG A 103 -9.09 6.84 -3.82
C ARG A 103 -8.17 5.89 -3.05
N GLU A 104 -7.66 4.86 -3.70
CA GLU A 104 -6.77 3.89 -3.08
C GLU A 104 -5.48 4.54 -2.59
N LEU A 105 -4.86 5.39 -3.41
CA LEU A 105 -3.67 6.13 -3.03
C LEU A 105 -3.93 7.07 -1.85
N TYR A 106 -5.05 7.80 -1.88
CA TYR A 106 -5.40 8.69 -0.77
C TYR A 106 -5.62 7.91 0.53
N LEU A 107 -6.35 6.79 0.48
CA LEU A 107 -6.58 5.93 1.64
C LEU A 107 -5.27 5.37 2.19
N ARG A 108 -4.37 4.93 1.33
CA ARG A 108 -3.06 4.41 1.73
C ARG A 108 -2.22 5.46 2.44
N GLU A 109 -2.13 6.67 1.88
CA GLU A 109 -1.39 7.77 2.52
C GLU A 109 -2.05 8.18 3.85
N LEU A 110 -3.37 8.23 3.91
CA LEU A 110 -4.11 8.51 5.14
C LEU A 110 -3.84 7.47 6.23
N ASP A 111 -3.89 6.18 5.89
CA ASP A 111 -3.69 5.10 6.85
C ASP A 111 -2.23 5.02 7.33
N ASN A 112 -1.26 5.33 6.48
CA ASN A 112 0.15 5.45 6.84
C ASN A 112 0.37 6.64 7.79
N ALA A 113 -0.05 7.84 7.38
CA ALA A 113 0.10 9.05 8.18
C ALA A 113 -0.60 8.93 9.54
N TRP A 114 -1.77 8.28 9.59
CA TRP A 114 -2.47 8.02 10.84
C TRP A 114 -1.71 7.08 11.77
N ARG A 115 -1.09 6.05 11.23
CA ARG A 115 -0.25 5.12 12.00
C ARG A 115 0.95 5.84 12.63
N ASP A 116 1.64 6.65 11.83
CA ASP A 116 2.80 7.42 12.29
C ASP A 116 2.41 8.44 13.36
N HIS A 117 1.25 9.09 13.18
CA HIS A 117 0.69 9.99 14.19
C HIS A 117 0.40 9.27 15.52
N LEU A 118 -0.14 8.05 15.49
CA LEU A 118 -0.35 7.27 16.73
C LEU A 118 0.97 6.95 17.42
N TYR A 119 2.03 6.61 16.69
CA TYR A 119 3.37 6.42 17.25
C TYR A 119 3.91 7.71 17.88
N ALA A 120 3.79 8.85 17.18
CA ALA A 120 4.21 10.13 17.70
C ALA A 120 3.45 10.52 18.98
N MET A 121 2.14 10.28 19.02
CA MET A 121 1.30 10.50 20.20
C MET A 121 1.71 9.64 21.40
N ASP A 122 2.07 8.39 21.19
CA ASP A 122 2.53 7.51 22.27
C ASP A 122 3.92 7.93 22.80
N GLY A 123 4.82 8.34 21.91
CA GLY A 123 6.11 8.92 22.28
C GLY A 123 5.94 10.21 23.11
N MET A 124 5.01 11.08 22.69
CA MET A 124 4.68 12.33 23.38
C MET A 124 4.16 12.07 24.81
N LYS A 125 3.26 11.11 25.02
CA LYS A 125 2.74 10.74 26.35
C LYS A 125 3.85 10.42 27.35
N THR A 126 4.90 9.77 26.88
CA THR A 126 6.04 9.40 27.74
C THR A 126 6.85 10.64 28.13
N GLY A 127 7.08 11.56 27.18
CA GLY A 127 7.86 12.79 27.39
C GLY A 127 7.14 13.84 28.25
N ILE A 128 5.82 13.95 28.17
CA ILE A 128 5.04 14.98 28.88
C ILE A 128 5.10 14.81 30.41
N ARG A 129 5.17 13.58 30.90
CA ARG A 129 5.31 13.33 32.35
C ARG A 129 6.58 13.94 32.95
N LEU A 130 7.64 14.05 32.15
CA LEU A 130 8.90 14.67 32.58
C LEU A 130 8.81 16.20 32.67
N ARG A 131 7.89 16.83 31.94
CA ARG A 131 7.70 18.29 31.94
C ARG A 131 6.98 18.82 33.19
N ALA A 132 6.31 17.94 33.94
CA ALA A 132 5.73 18.29 35.25
C ALA A 132 6.76 18.88 36.22
N TYR A 133 8.03 18.55 36.08
CA TYR A 133 9.12 19.11 36.87
C TYR A 133 9.37 20.62 36.61
N ASN A 134 8.92 21.16 35.46
CA ASN A 134 9.09 22.57 35.09
C ASN A 134 7.88 23.45 35.46
N GLN A 135 7.06 23.07 36.43
CA GLN A 135 5.87 23.81 36.88
C GLN A 135 4.81 24.08 35.80
N LYS A 136 4.87 23.38 34.69
CA LYS A 136 3.84 23.43 33.64
C LYS A 136 2.79 22.36 33.89
N ASP A 137 1.51 22.74 33.62
CA ASP A 137 0.43 21.76 33.68
C ASP A 137 0.59 20.71 32.55
N PRO A 138 0.87 19.44 32.86
CA PRO A 138 1.09 18.39 31.87
C PRO A 138 -0.09 18.19 30.92
N LEU A 139 -1.34 18.46 31.38
CA LEU A 139 -2.52 18.30 30.56
C LEU A 139 -2.64 19.40 29.50
N VAL A 140 -2.28 20.62 29.86
CA VAL A 140 -2.27 21.75 28.92
C VAL A 140 -1.21 21.56 27.85
N GLU A 141 0.01 21.16 28.26
CA GLU A 141 1.11 20.86 27.34
C GLU A 141 0.74 19.69 26.40
N TYR A 142 0.12 18.62 26.95
CA TYR A 142 -0.37 17.51 26.14
C TYR A 142 -1.36 17.95 25.06
N LYS A 143 -2.36 18.73 25.42
CA LYS A 143 -3.38 19.22 24.48
C LYS A 143 -2.75 20.09 23.38
N LYS A 144 -1.81 20.95 23.74
CA LYS A 144 -1.13 21.82 22.79
C LYS A 144 -0.28 21.02 21.79
N GLU A 145 0.51 20.09 22.28
CA GLU A 145 1.35 19.25 21.40
C GLU A 145 0.54 18.30 20.56
N ALA A 146 -0.52 17.68 21.13
CA ALA A 146 -1.42 16.85 20.38
C ALA A 146 -2.12 17.59 19.23
N TYR A 147 -2.49 18.86 19.46
CA TYR A 147 -3.04 19.72 18.43
C TYR A 147 -2.00 20.02 17.33
N ASN A 148 -0.77 20.33 17.70
CA ASN A 148 0.32 20.58 16.75
C ASN A 148 0.58 19.32 15.88
N LEU A 149 0.75 18.16 16.52
CA LEU A 149 0.94 16.90 15.81
C LEU A 149 -0.22 16.57 14.86
N PHE A 150 -1.46 16.88 15.24
CA PHE A 150 -2.60 16.67 14.37
C PHE A 150 -2.62 17.66 13.19
N THR A 151 -2.20 18.89 13.41
CA THR A 151 -2.06 19.90 12.35
C THR A 151 -0.97 19.47 11.35
N GLU A 152 0.18 19.05 11.84
CA GLU A 152 1.27 18.48 11.02
C GLU A 152 0.81 17.27 10.21
N LEU A 153 0.09 16.33 10.85
CA LEU A 153 -0.51 15.18 10.16
C LEU A 153 -1.38 15.62 8.98
N THR A 154 -2.28 16.59 9.19
CA THR A 154 -3.21 17.01 8.14
C THR A 154 -2.51 17.74 7.00
N GLN A 155 -1.47 18.51 7.28
CA GLN A 155 -0.65 19.19 6.26
C GLN A 155 0.21 18.18 5.49
N SER A 156 0.98 17.34 6.19
CA SER A 156 1.85 16.35 5.54
C SER A 156 1.05 15.36 4.70
N LEU A 157 -0.13 14.93 5.16
CA LEU A 157 -1.01 14.07 4.39
C LEU A 157 -1.39 14.69 3.03
N LYS A 158 -1.83 15.96 3.02
CA LYS A 158 -2.18 16.66 1.78
C LYS A 158 -1.00 16.74 0.81
N LEU A 159 0.17 17.13 1.33
CA LEU A 159 1.39 17.21 0.53
C LEU A 159 1.78 15.85 -0.04
N ASN A 160 1.78 14.81 0.77
CA ASN A 160 2.16 13.46 0.34
C ASN A 160 1.20 12.87 -0.69
N VAL A 161 -0.10 13.11 -0.57
CA VAL A 161 -1.08 12.67 -1.58
C VAL A 161 -0.78 13.30 -2.94
N VAL A 162 -0.54 14.62 -3.00
CA VAL A 162 -0.20 15.29 -4.26
C VAL A 162 1.12 14.79 -4.82
N LYS A 163 2.16 14.66 -3.99
CA LYS A 163 3.46 14.12 -4.39
C LYS A 163 3.33 12.72 -4.99
N THR A 164 2.69 11.82 -4.25
CA THR A 164 2.52 10.42 -4.69
C THR A 164 1.77 10.36 -6.01
N LEU A 165 0.67 11.10 -6.16
CA LEU A 165 -0.11 11.15 -7.39
C LEU A 165 0.67 11.78 -8.55
N GLN A 166 1.54 12.75 -8.28
CA GLN A 166 2.34 13.41 -9.31
C GLN A 166 3.52 12.54 -9.78
N ILE A 167 4.12 11.76 -8.89
CA ILE A 167 5.30 10.93 -9.20
C ILE A 167 4.91 9.58 -9.82
N ILE A 168 3.73 9.04 -9.48
CA ILE A 168 3.30 7.73 -9.98
C ILE A 168 3.36 7.67 -11.51
N GLN A 169 3.91 6.57 -12.01
CA GLN A 169 3.98 6.27 -13.45
C GLN A 169 3.17 5.01 -13.73
N PHE A 170 2.32 5.07 -14.74
CA PHE A 170 1.59 3.90 -15.21
C PHE A 170 2.44 3.20 -16.27
N LYS A 171 2.90 2.00 -15.93
CA LYS A 171 3.51 1.12 -16.92
C LYS A 171 2.37 0.40 -17.64
N MET A 172 2.02 0.88 -18.84
CA MET A 172 1.12 0.13 -19.71
C MET A 172 1.90 -1.09 -20.22
N GLU A 173 1.60 -2.26 -19.68
CA GLU A 173 2.09 -3.50 -20.30
C GLU A 173 1.39 -3.64 -21.65
N SER A 174 2.17 -3.89 -22.69
CA SER A 174 1.57 -4.21 -23.99
C SER A 174 0.79 -5.52 -23.88
N ALA A 175 -0.25 -5.69 -24.70
CA ALA A 175 -1.01 -6.95 -24.72
C ALA A 175 -0.10 -8.18 -24.97
N GLU A 176 1.04 -7.98 -25.63
CA GLU A 176 2.05 -9.01 -25.87
C GLU A 176 2.84 -9.35 -24.58
N GLU A 177 3.19 -8.36 -23.77
CA GLU A 177 3.88 -8.57 -22.47
C GLU A 177 2.94 -9.25 -21.46
N GLU A 178 1.67 -8.84 -21.42
CA GLU A 178 0.65 -9.48 -20.58
C GLU A 178 0.43 -10.94 -20.98
N ALA A 179 0.31 -11.19 -22.28
CA ALA A 179 0.16 -12.55 -22.81
C ALA A 179 1.42 -13.41 -22.53
N ALA A 180 2.61 -12.83 -22.65
CA ALA A 180 3.86 -13.52 -22.34
C ALA A 180 3.95 -13.89 -20.84
N ARG A 181 3.60 -12.95 -19.95
CA ARG A 181 3.58 -13.21 -18.49
C ARG A 181 2.56 -14.27 -18.12
N PHE A 182 1.38 -14.21 -18.72
CA PHE A 182 0.33 -15.23 -18.49
C PHE A 182 0.78 -16.61 -19.01
N ALA A 183 1.43 -16.67 -20.16
CA ALA A 183 2.00 -17.91 -20.70
C ALA A 183 3.08 -18.48 -19.79
N GLU A 184 3.94 -17.63 -19.22
CA GLU A 184 5.00 -18.05 -18.29
C GLU A 184 4.39 -18.57 -16.97
N GLU A 185 3.35 -17.91 -16.44
CA GLU A 185 2.65 -18.38 -15.24
C GLU A 185 1.98 -19.72 -15.46
N LEU A 186 1.34 -19.92 -16.62
CA LEU A 186 0.79 -21.23 -16.99
C LEU A 186 1.85 -22.32 -17.10
N ALA A 187 2.99 -22.00 -17.70
CA ALA A 187 4.11 -22.94 -17.81
C ALA A 187 4.70 -23.31 -16.44
N GLN A 188 4.79 -22.36 -15.52
CA GLN A 188 5.23 -22.60 -14.13
C GLN A 188 4.22 -23.49 -13.38
N ARG A 189 2.92 -23.23 -13.54
CA ARG A 189 1.87 -24.07 -12.94
C ARG A 189 1.88 -25.48 -13.48
N GLN A 190 2.09 -25.65 -14.79
CA GLN A 190 2.20 -26.98 -15.42
C GLN A 190 3.42 -27.74 -14.90
N LYS A 191 4.60 -27.10 -14.82
CA LYS A 191 5.79 -27.71 -14.24
C LYS A 191 5.59 -28.13 -12.78
N ALA A 192 4.99 -27.27 -11.98
CA ALA A 192 4.67 -27.61 -10.58
C ALA A 192 3.70 -28.78 -10.47
N GLN A 193 2.70 -28.88 -11.36
CA GLN A 193 1.79 -30.03 -11.42
C GLN A 193 2.52 -31.32 -11.85
N GLU A 194 3.40 -31.24 -12.83
CA GLU A 194 4.21 -32.39 -13.29
C GLU A 194 5.15 -32.89 -12.18
N GLU A 195 5.80 -31.97 -11.44
CA GLU A 195 6.64 -32.31 -10.29
C GLU A 195 5.86 -32.97 -9.18
N MET A 196 4.66 -32.46 -8.87
CA MET A 196 3.75 -33.07 -7.87
C MET A 196 3.26 -34.46 -8.34
N MET A 197 2.98 -34.63 -9.64
CA MET A 197 2.61 -35.94 -10.19
C MET A 197 3.79 -36.93 -10.11
N GLN A 198 5.02 -36.51 -10.46
CA GLN A 198 6.21 -37.35 -10.35
C GLN A 198 6.49 -37.71 -8.89
N PHE A 199 6.36 -36.77 -7.96
CA PHE A 199 6.51 -37.04 -6.53
C PHE A 199 5.50 -38.09 -6.05
N ASN A 200 4.21 -37.95 -6.41
CA ASN A 200 3.17 -38.92 -6.05
C ASN A 200 3.36 -40.31 -6.69
N LEU A 201 3.98 -40.36 -7.88
CA LEU A 201 4.31 -41.64 -8.54
C LEU A 201 5.51 -42.31 -7.85
N SER A 202 6.50 -41.56 -7.41
CA SER A 202 7.67 -42.13 -6.70
C SER A 202 7.32 -42.65 -5.30
N ASP A 203 6.34 -42.04 -4.63
CA ASP A 203 5.86 -42.56 -3.33
C ASP A 203 5.00 -43.83 -3.49
N ASN A 204 4.28 -43.99 -4.59
CA ASN A 204 3.55 -45.19 -4.87
C ASN A 204 4.46 -46.42 -5.20
N ASP A 205 5.62 -46.19 -5.80
CA ASP A 205 6.59 -47.26 -6.04
C ASP A 205 7.29 -47.76 -4.76
N ASN A 206 7.39 -46.91 -3.73
CA ASN A 206 7.90 -47.29 -2.41
C ASN A 206 6.87 -47.97 -1.49
N GLU A 207 5.56 -47.82 -1.73
CA GLU A 207 4.50 -48.57 -1.01
C GLU A 207 4.25 -49.97 -1.59
N ALA A 208 4.81 -50.29 -2.75
CA ALA A 208 4.66 -51.63 -3.37
C ALA A 208 5.52 -52.74 -2.72
N VAL A 209 6.28 -52.44 -1.64
CA VAL A 209 6.74 -53.46 -0.71
C VAL A 209 5.64 -53.75 0.29
N SER A 210 4.53 -54.15 -0.20
CA SER A 210 3.40 -54.66 0.55
C SER A 210 3.84 -55.87 1.37
N ALA A 211 3.88 -55.70 2.67
CA ALA A 211 3.86 -56.81 3.61
C ALA A 211 2.62 -57.67 3.27
N LYS A 212 2.84 -58.79 2.56
CA LYS A 212 1.80 -59.79 2.33
C LYS A 212 1.15 -60.12 3.66
N LYS A 213 -0.13 -59.79 3.82
CA LYS A 213 -0.88 -60.18 5.02
C LYS A 213 -0.76 -61.68 5.17
N PRO A 214 -0.29 -62.19 6.28
CA PRO A 214 -0.10 -63.62 6.46
C PRO A 214 -1.42 -64.37 6.26
N ALA A 215 -1.34 -65.54 5.66
CA ALA A 215 -2.51 -66.35 5.41
C ALA A 215 -3.17 -66.73 6.76
N ARG A 216 -4.47 -66.91 6.74
CA ARG A 216 -5.33 -67.09 7.92
C ARG A 216 -4.85 -68.18 8.88
N ASN A 217 -4.13 -69.18 8.38
CA ASN A 217 -3.57 -70.32 9.13
C ASN A 217 -2.07 -70.25 9.43
N GLU A 218 -1.36 -69.21 8.94
CA GLU A 218 0.04 -69.01 9.20
C GLU A 218 0.30 -68.52 10.62
N PRO A 219 1.51 -68.71 11.16
CA PRO A 219 1.86 -68.20 12.51
C PRO A 219 1.79 -66.65 12.50
N CYS A 220 1.28 -66.11 13.60
CA CYS A 220 1.08 -64.69 13.71
C CYS A 220 2.43 -63.92 13.77
N PRO A 221 2.68 -62.89 12.97
CA PRO A 221 3.93 -62.14 12.96
C PRO A 221 4.21 -61.36 14.26
N CYS A 222 3.25 -61.28 15.18
CA CYS A 222 3.45 -60.66 16.50
C CYS A 222 4.28 -61.51 17.48
N GLY A 223 4.77 -62.70 17.09
CA GLY A 223 5.60 -63.53 17.93
C GLY A 223 4.85 -64.34 18.99
N SER A 224 3.51 -64.32 19.02
CA SER A 224 2.69 -65.01 20.01
C SER A 224 2.61 -66.54 19.86
N GLY A 225 3.22 -67.14 18.83
CA GLY A 225 3.15 -68.56 18.52
C GLY A 225 1.77 -69.12 18.12
N LYS A 226 0.75 -68.28 18.06
CA LYS A 226 -0.62 -68.63 17.66
C LYS A 226 -0.86 -68.35 16.17
N LYS A 227 -1.79 -69.11 15.54
CA LYS A 227 -2.18 -68.84 14.14
C LYS A 227 -2.80 -67.45 14.00
N TYR A 228 -2.55 -66.78 12.86
CA TYR A 228 -3.01 -65.40 12.62
C TYR A 228 -4.51 -65.18 12.88
N LYS A 229 -5.35 -66.14 12.50
CA LYS A 229 -6.83 -66.16 12.81
C LYS A 229 -7.21 -66.19 14.25
N GLN A 230 -6.30 -66.63 15.13
CA GLN A 230 -6.53 -66.80 16.56
C GLN A 230 -5.84 -65.70 17.40
N CYS A 231 -5.06 -64.81 16.74
CA CYS A 231 -4.35 -63.71 17.36
C CYS A 231 -4.74 -62.35 16.72
N CYS A 232 -3.88 -61.74 15.96
CA CYS A 232 -4.11 -60.42 15.37
C CYS A 232 -5.19 -60.42 14.29
N GLY A 233 -5.45 -61.57 13.65
CA GLY A 233 -6.53 -61.75 12.67
C GLY A 233 -7.90 -62.04 13.25
N LYS A 234 -8.05 -62.05 14.58
CA LYS A 234 -9.33 -62.35 15.25
C LYS A 234 -10.32 -61.18 15.23
N SER A 235 -9.86 -59.98 15.02
CA SER A 235 -10.66 -58.76 14.90
C SER A 235 -10.85 -58.41 13.46
N GLY A 236 -11.83 -59.02 12.78
CA GLY A 236 -12.35 -58.46 11.55
C GLY A 236 -12.96 -57.08 11.80
N PRO A 237 -13.06 -56.22 10.79
CA PRO A 237 -13.64 -54.90 10.96
C PRO A 237 -15.05 -55.01 11.53
N LYS A 238 -15.29 -54.36 12.68
CA LYS A 238 -16.65 -54.26 13.22
C LYS A 238 -17.48 -53.48 12.21
N LYS A 239 -18.41 -54.16 11.52
CA LYS A 239 -19.46 -53.50 10.73
C LYS A 239 -20.35 -52.76 11.72
N GLY A 240 -20.46 -51.44 11.52
CA GLY A 240 -21.57 -50.70 12.08
C GLY A 240 -21.17 -49.65 13.13
N ALA A 241 -21.11 -48.40 12.65
CA ALA A 241 -21.62 -47.19 13.29
C ALA A 241 -21.49 -46.01 12.35
N PHE A 242 -22.34 -45.97 11.37
CA PHE A 242 -22.76 -44.69 10.79
C PHE A 242 -24.30 -44.74 10.73
N ALA A 243 -24.92 -44.16 11.74
CA ALA A 243 -26.27 -43.67 11.72
C ALA A 243 -26.42 -42.59 12.77
N SER A 244 -26.67 -41.40 12.31
CA SER A 244 -27.37 -40.25 12.79
C SER A 244 -26.52 -38.99 12.67
#